data_c37a0e87524197dc4cdc3ef70596c499
#
_entry.id   c37a0e87524197dc4cdc3ef70596c499
#
_cell.length_a   1.000
_cell.length_b   1.000
_cell.length_c   1.000
_cell.angle_alpha   90.00
_cell.angle_beta   90.00
_cell.angle_gamma   90.00
#
_symmetry.space_group_name_H-M   'P 1'
#
loop_
_entity.id
_entity.type
_entity.pdbx_description
1 polymer ?
#
loop_
_entity_poly.entity_id
_entity_poly.type
_entity_poly.pdbx_seq_one_letter_code
_entity_poly.pdbx_strand_id
1 'polypeptide(L)'
;MNQPLAERIRPQQLSDYISQLHLVGPEGSLTQQIAKGLIPSLILWGPPGTGKTTLAQIMAQESKRPFYQLSAIHSGVKDIREVIEKAKQSSGLFTAKNPILFIDEIHRFSKSQQDSLLAAVEKGWVTLIGATTENPSFEVIPALLSRCQVYVLNAFTKDDLEALLYRAMKTDVQLQNKNIQLKETEALLRLSGGDGRKLLNIFELVINATESDTIEITNEKVMQLVQKNTVL
;
A
#
# COMPACT_ATOMS: atom_id res chain seq x y z
N MET A 1 -10.06 4.18 -19.69
CA MET A 1 -9.96 2.91 -18.92
C MET A 1 -10.53 3.18 -17.54
N ASN A 2 -11.48 2.38 -17.07
CA ASN A 2 -11.97 2.53 -15.71
C ASN A 2 -10.91 2.02 -14.75
N GLN A 3 -10.46 2.88 -13.84
CA GLN A 3 -9.55 2.54 -12.77
C GLN A 3 -10.20 1.52 -11.83
N PRO A 4 -9.50 0.45 -11.37
CA PRO A 4 -10.06 -0.53 -10.43
C PRO A 4 -10.54 0.12 -9.12
N LEU A 5 -11.57 -0.43 -8.50
CA LEU A 5 -12.15 0.07 -7.24
C LEU A 5 -11.09 0.27 -6.15
N ALA A 6 -10.18 -0.69 -6.00
CA ALA A 6 -9.10 -0.62 -5.03
C ALA A 6 -8.19 0.62 -5.19
N GLU A 7 -8.07 1.13 -6.41
CA GLU A 7 -7.29 2.34 -6.71
C GLU A 7 -8.14 3.60 -6.52
N ARG A 8 -9.43 3.57 -6.91
CA ARG A 8 -10.34 4.71 -6.77
C ARG A 8 -10.59 5.12 -5.33
N ILE A 9 -10.68 4.14 -4.41
CA ILE A 9 -10.92 4.39 -2.98
C ILE A 9 -9.64 4.42 -2.13
N ARG A 10 -8.46 4.45 -2.77
CA ARG A 10 -7.18 4.49 -2.04
C ARG A 10 -7.16 5.65 -1.06
N PRO A 11 -6.89 5.42 0.23
CA PRO A 11 -6.75 6.47 1.23
C PRO A 11 -5.76 7.55 0.80
N GLN A 12 -6.11 8.81 1.04
CA GLN A 12 -5.27 9.96 0.74
C GLN A 12 -4.66 10.59 2.00
N GLN A 13 -5.18 10.26 3.17
CA GLN A 13 -4.73 10.77 4.47
C GLN A 13 -4.78 9.66 5.53
N LEU A 14 -4.04 9.83 6.62
CA LEU A 14 -3.95 8.81 7.68
C LEU A 14 -5.30 8.50 8.33
N SER A 15 -6.18 9.50 8.48
CA SER A 15 -7.53 9.30 9.04
C SER A 15 -8.41 8.38 8.22
N ASP A 16 -8.10 8.20 6.95
CA ASP A 16 -8.82 7.32 6.04
C ASP A 16 -8.23 5.90 6.00
N TYR A 17 -7.09 5.70 6.62
CA TYR A 17 -6.40 4.42 6.61
C TYR A 17 -7.09 3.44 7.56
N ILE A 18 -7.52 2.31 7.05
CA ILE A 18 -8.20 1.26 7.83
C ILE A 18 -7.16 0.35 8.47
N SER A 19 -7.40 -0.05 9.75
CA SER A 19 -6.49 -0.89 10.52
C SER A 19 -5.17 -0.23 10.91
N GLN A 20 -4.22 -0.99 11.42
CA GLN A 20 -2.87 -0.56 11.82
C GLN A 20 -2.84 0.57 12.87
N LEU A 21 -3.82 0.62 13.77
CA LEU A 21 -3.93 1.69 14.79
C LEU A 21 -2.67 1.83 15.65
N HIS A 22 -1.90 0.74 15.85
CA HIS A 22 -0.61 0.76 16.55
C HIS A 22 0.46 1.60 15.81
N LEU A 23 0.32 1.79 14.50
CA LEU A 23 1.23 2.61 13.68
C LEU A 23 0.65 3.98 13.36
N VAL A 24 -0.59 4.01 12.90
CA VAL A 24 -1.23 5.20 12.29
C VAL A 24 -2.43 5.72 13.08
N GLY A 25 -2.77 5.13 14.23
CA GLY A 25 -3.78 5.68 15.16
C GLY A 25 -3.32 7.00 15.78
N PRO A 26 -4.17 7.67 16.58
CA PRO A 26 -3.83 8.93 17.23
C PRO A 26 -2.53 8.88 18.04
N GLU A 27 -2.30 7.76 18.74
CA GLU A 27 -1.08 7.49 19.52
C GLU A 27 -0.05 6.64 18.75
N GLY A 28 -0.28 6.43 17.46
CA GLY A 28 0.57 5.59 16.62
C GLY A 28 1.98 6.16 16.43
N SER A 29 2.96 5.29 16.43
CA SER A 29 4.38 5.68 16.33
C SER A 29 4.69 6.46 15.03
N LEU A 30 4.06 6.10 13.90
CA LEU A 30 4.23 6.81 12.63
C LEU A 30 3.47 8.13 12.62
N THR A 31 2.26 8.19 13.17
CA THR A 31 1.49 9.43 13.27
C THR A 31 2.29 10.53 13.97
N GLN A 32 2.89 10.20 15.10
CA GLN A 32 3.70 11.16 15.85
C GLN A 32 4.95 11.63 15.09
N GLN A 33 5.61 10.73 14.36
CA GLN A 33 6.79 11.07 13.56
C GLN A 33 6.40 11.96 12.36
N ILE A 34 5.33 11.62 11.67
CA ILE A 34 4.83 12.39 10.52
C ILE A 34 4.43 13.80 10.96
N ALA A 35 3.69 13.93 12.08
CA ALA A 35 3.30 15.22 12.63
C ALA A 35 4.49 16.14 12.98
N LYS A 36 5.62 15.54 13.40
CA LYS A 36 6.89 16.26 13.64
C LYS A 36 7.68 16.52 12.35
N GLY A 37 7.23 16.04 11.20
CA GLY A 37 7.95 16.11 9.93
C GLY A 37 9.20 15.23 9.86
N LEU A 38 9.35 14.30 10.79
CA LEU A 38 10.50 13.40 10.93
C LEU A 38 10.12 12.02 10.38
N ILE A 39 10.43 11.78 9.11
CA ILE A 39 10.25 10.46 8.50
C ILE A 39 11.64 9.85 8.32
N PRO A 40 12.00 8.84 9.12
CA PRO A 40 13.26 8.10 8.95
C PRO A 40 13.18 7.16 7.75
N SER A 41 14.30 6.62 7.32
CA SER A 41 14.28 5.45 6.44
C SER A 41 13.69 4.26 7.18
N LEU A 42 12.82 3.50 6.51
CA LEU A 42 12.06 2.44 7.14
C LEU A 42 11.73 1.28 6.17
N ILE A 43 11.41 0.13 6.75
CA ILE A 43 10.91 -1.04 6.06
C ILE A 43 9.49 -1.34 6.57
N LEU A 44 8.53 -1.38 5.66
CA LEU A 44 7.16 -1.81 5.91
C LEU A 44 7.07 -3.31 5.63
N TRP A 45 6.90 -4.10 6.66
CA TRP A 45 6.80 -5.55 6.56
C TRP A 45 5.39 -6.03 6.90
N GLY A 46 4.81 -6.89 6.08
CA GLY A 46 3.49 -7.47 6.36
C GLY A 46 2.87 -8.15 5.14
N PRO A 47 1.73 -8.82 5.32
CA PRO A 47 1.03 -9.56 4.28
C PRO A 47 0.69 -8.68 3.06
N PRO A 48 0.42 -9.28 1.88
CA PRO A 48 -0.04 -8.54 0.73
C PRO A 48 -1.39 -7.87 1.01
N GLY A 49 -1.67 -6.78 0.29
CA GLY A 49 -2.94 -6.06 0.39
C GLY A 49 -3.21 -5.28 1.67
N THR A 50 -2.25 -5.22 2.62
CA THR A 50 -2.38 -4.48 3.90
C THR A 50 -2.15 -2.97 3.78
N GLY A 51 -1.86 -2.46 2.57
CA GLY A 51 -1.75 -1.02 2.34
C GLY A 51 -0.34 -0.43 2.45
N LYS A 52 0.75 -1.22 2.43
CA LYS A 52 2.14 -0.73 2.53
C LYS A 52 2.44 0.42 1.56
N THR A 53 2.13 0.24 0.29
CA THR A 53 2.31 1.27 -0.76
C THR A 53 1.48 2.53 -0.48
N THR A 54 0.23 2.33 -0.05
CA THR A 54 -0.68 3.43 0.32
C THR A 54 -0.13 4.23 1.48
N LEU A 55 0.37 3.57 2.52
CA LEU A 55 0.97 4.23 3.69
C LEU A 55 2.19 5.07 3.28
N ALA A 56 3.07 4.53 2.44
CA ALA A 56 4.22 5.27 1.94
C ALA A 56 3.82 6.53 1.14
N GLN A 57 2.78 6.45 0.32
CA GLN A 57 2.25 7.59 -0.43
C GLN A 57 1.66 8.66 0.50
N ILE A 58 0.86 8.25 1.50
CA ILE A 58 0.32 9.18 2.51
C ILE A 58 1.46 9.88 3.25
N MET A 59 2.48 9.14 3.69
CA MET A 59 3.64 9.72 4.37
C MET A 59 4.35 10.78 3.51
N ALA A 60 4.50 10.53 2.23
CA ALA A 60 5.10 11.48 1.30
C ALA A 60 4.24 12.74 1.13
N GLN A 61 2.94 12.57 0.99
CA GLN A 61 1.97 13.66 0.83
C GLN A 61 1.90 14.53 2.08
N GLU A 62 1.73 13.94 3.25
CA GLU A 62 1.67 14.64 4.55
C GLU A 62 2.96 15.42 4.83
N SER A 63 4.11 14.86 4.47
CA SER A 63 5.41 15.54 4.65
C SER A 63 5.74 16.53 3.54
N LYS A 64 4.91 16.61 2.50
CA LYS A 64 5.13 17.44 1.29
C LYS A 64 6.51 17.19 0.66
N ARG A 65 6.86 15.90 0.53
CA ARG A 65 8.15 15.47 -0.04
C ARG A 65 7.94 14.86 -1.42
N PRO A 66 8.85 15.04 -2.36
CA PRO A 66 8.82 14.31 -3.63
C PRO A 66 8.82 12.81 -3.39
N PHE A 67 8.03 12.07 -4.18
CA PHE A 67 7.87 10.63 -4.06
C PHE A 67 8.33 9.95 -5.35
N TYR A 68 9.36 9.11 -5.24
CA TYR A 68 9.83 8.25 -6.31
C TYR A 68 9.52 6.82 -5.97
N GLN A 69 8.94 6.09 -6.92
CA GLN A 69 8.57 4.69 -6.73
C GLN A 69 9.34 3.80 -7.69
N LEU A 70 9.96 2.76 -7.16
CA LEU A 70 10.55 1.67 -7.93
C LEU A 70 9.89 0.35 -7.52
N SER A 71 9.72 -0.55 -8.50
CA SER A 71 9.31 -1.93 -8.24
C SER A 71 10.53 -2.82 -8.41
N ALA A 72 10.89 -3.57 -7.38
CA ALA A 72 12.04 -4.46 -7.46
C ALA A 72 11.87 -5.58 -8.50
N ILE A 73 10.64 -5.82 -8.97
CA ILE A 73 10.36 -6.79 -10.04
C ILE A 73 10.80 -6.25 -11.41
N HIS A 74 10.70 -4.94 -11.64
CA HIS A 74 10.88 -4.33 -12.95
C HIS A 74 12.08 -3.37 -13.01
N SER A 75 12.63 -2.95 -11.87
CA SER A 75 13.68 -1.94 -11.80
C SER A 75 15.07 -2.57 -11.64
N GLY A 76 16.02 -2.07 -12.43
CA GLY A 76 17.42 -2.45 -12.36
C GLY A 76 18.30 -1.44 -11.63
N VAL A 77 19.60 -1.71 -11.53
CA VAL A 77 20.61 -0.80 -10.94
C VAL A 77 20.61 0.57 -11.63
N LYS A 78 20.34 0.61 -12.93
CA LYS A 78 20.27 1.86 -13.70
C LYS A 78 19.15 2.75 -13.19
N ASP A 79 17.95 2.21 -12.99
CA ASP A 79 16.78 2.96 -12.52
C ASP A 79 17.03 3.52 -11.11
N ILE A 80 17.65 2.73 -10.23
CA ILE A 80 18.06 3.17 -8.89
C ILE A 80 19.01 4.37 -8.98
N ARG A 81 20.03 4.29 -9.84
CA ARG A 81 21.01 5.37 -10.02
C ARG A 81 20.36 6.64 -10.57
N GLU A 82 19.47 6.51 -11.55
CA GLU A 82 18.75 7.67 -12.11
C GLU A 82 17.93 8.40 -11.05
N VAL A 83 17.21 7.67 -10.20
CA VAL A 83 16.44 8.28 -9.11
C VAL A 83 17.35 8.94 -8.09
N ILE A 84 18.46 8.32 -7.72
CA ILE A 84 19.45 8.90 -6.79
C ILE A 84 20.06 10.19 -7.37
N GLU A 85 20.40 10.22 -8.65
CA GLU A 85 20.93 11.43 -9.29
C GLU A 85 19.89 12.57 -9.35
N LYS A 86 18.63 12.26 -9.67
CA LYS A 86 17.53 13.24 -9.58
C LYS A 86 17.36 13.77 -8.15
N ALA A 87 17.46 12.89 -7.16
CA ALA A 87 17.38 13.28 -5.75
C ALA A 87 18.50 14.22 -5.32
N LYS A 88 19.74 13.94 -5.75
CA LYS A 88 20.91 14.82 -5.48
C LYS A 88 20.72 16.21 -6.09
N GLN A 89 20.24 16.27 -7.34
CA GLN A 89 20.01 17.55 -8.03
C GLN A 89 18.94 18.39 -7.35
N SER A 90 17.89 17.75 -6.82
CA SER A 90 16.81 18.43 -6.08
C SER A 90 17.27 18.93 -4.69
N SER A 91 18.24 18.29 -4.07
CA SER A 91 18.72 18.63 -2.72
C SER A 91 19.57 19.93 -2.68
N GLY A 92 19.98 20.45 -3.83
CA GLY A 92 20.81 21.65 -3.94
C GLY A 92 20.04 22.99 -3.89
N LEU A 93 18.73 22.98 -3.93
CA LEU A 93 17.87 24.15 -3.78
C LEU A 93 17.51 24.32 -2.30
N PHE A 94 17.93 25.38 -1.69
CA PHE A 94 17.97 25.76 -0.27
C PHE A 94 16.77 25.44 0.64
N THR A 95 15.71 24.77 0.16
CA THR A 95 14.49 24.50 0.93
C THR A 95 13.84 23.14 0.66
N ALA A 96 14.36 22.31 -0.23
CA ALA A 96 13.71 21.04 -0.56
C ALA A 96 14.05 19.95 0.46
N LYS A 97 13.04 19.42 1.13
CA LYS A 97 13.17 18.21 1.94
C LYS A 97 13.59 17.03 1.06
N ASN A 98 14.46 16.16 1.57
CA ASN A 98 14.93 14.98 0.83
C ASN A 98 13.75 14.15 0.31
N PRO A 99 13.76 13.72 -0.95
CA PRO A 99 12.69 12.91 -1.52
C PRO A 99 12.57 11.57 -0.80
N ILE A 100 11.36 11.02 -0.84
CA ILE A 100 11.09 9.65 -0.44
C ILE A 100 11.30 8.74 -1.65
N LEU A 101 12.17 7.74 -1.49
CA LEU A 101 12.31 6.64 -2.43
C LEU A 101 11.58 5.42 -1.88
N PHE A 102 10.46 5.09 -2.49
CA PHE A 102 9.69 3.89 -2.18
C PHE A 102 10.12 2.72 -3.08
N ILE A 103 10.43 1.59 -2.48
CA ILE A 103 10.77 0.36 -3.19
C ILE A 103 9.78 -0.73 -2.80
N ASP A 104 8.93 -1.10 -3.76
CA ASP A 104 8.00 -2.21 -3.58
C ASP A 104 8.72 -3.54 -3.77
N GLU A 105 8.42 -4.53 -2.90
CA GLU A 105 9.03 -5.86 -2.86
C GLU A 105 10.57 -5.81 -2.79
N ILE A 106 11.12 -4.98 -1.89
CA ILE A 106 12.58 -4.75 -1.76
C ILE A 106 13.40 -6.04 -1.60
N HIS A 107 12.81 -7.12 -1.09
CA HIS A 107 13.43 -8.43 -0.96
C HIS A 107 13.83 -9.06 -2.31
N ARG A 108 13.22 -8.60 -3.41
CA ARG A 108 13.55 -9.07 -4.76
C ARG A 108 14.78 -8.39 -5.37
N PHE A 109 15.25 -7.32 -4.76
CA PHE A 109 16.52 -6.73 -5.15
C PHE A 109 17.68 -7.62 -4.73
N SER A 110 18.62 -7.86 -5.66
CA SER A 110 19.89 -8.50 -5.36
C SER A 110 20.67 -7.70 -4.30
N LYS A 111 21.61 -8.35 -3.63
CA LYS A 111 22.48 -7.69 -2.65
C LYS A 111 23.19 -6.47 -3.25
N SER A 112 23.71 -6.56 -4.49
CA SER A 112 24.35 -5.44 -5.19
C SER A 112 23.39 -4.27 -5.48
N GLN A 113 22.10 -4.54 -5.73
CA GLN A 113 21.10 -3.50 -5.89
C GLN A 113 20.80 -2.81 -4.56
N GLN A 114 20.69 -3.59 -3.48
CA GLN A 114 20.50 -3.04 -2.14
C GLN A 114 21.75 -2.25 -1.67
N ASP A 115 22.96 -2.71 -1.96
CA ASP A 115 24.21 -1.97 -1.68
C ASP A 115 24.25 -0.62 -2.39
N SER A 116 23.70 -0.52 -3.60
CA SER A 116 23.66 0.74 -4.35
C SER A 116 22.77 1.82 -3.67
N LEU A 117 21.88 1.43 -2.77
CA LEU A 117 21.05 2.34 -1.98
C LEU A 117 21.77 2.90 -0.75
N LEU A 118 22.78 2.19 -0.21
CA LEU A 118 23.44 2.53 1.05
C LEU A 118 23.96 3.96 1.06
N ALA A 119 24.74 4.34 0.05
CA ALA A 119 25.32 5.67 -0.01
C ALA A 119 24.27 6.79 -0.06
N ALA A 120 23.13 6.53 -0.72
CA ALA A 120 22.06 7.51 -0.82
C ALA A 120 21.30 7.67 0.51
N VAL A 121 21.12 6.58 1.26
CA VAL A 121 20.50 6.59 2.58
C VAL A 121 21.44 7.23 3.60
N GLU A 122 22.73 6.84 3.63
CA GLU A 122 23.74 7.35 4.57
C GLU A 122 23.97 8.85 4.43
N LYS A 123 24.04 9.33 3.18
CA LYS A 123 24.25 10.76 2.89
C LYS A 123 22.96 11.59 2.95
N GLY A 124 21.83 10.93 3.25
CA GLY A 124 20.54 11.60 3.34
C GLY A 124 20.05 12.18 2.00
N TRP A 125 20.52 11.67 0.85
CA TRP A 125 20.00 12.12 -0.44
C TRP A 125 18.56 11.69 -0.67
N VAL A 126 18.19 10.55 -0.11
CA VAL A 126 16.82 10.02 -0.09
C VAL A 126 16.46 9.51 1.30
N THR A 127 15.17 9.52 1.62
CA THR A 127 14.60 8.72 2.69
C THR A 127 14.03 7.45 2.07
N LEU A 128 14.56 6.29 2.44
CA LEU A 128 14.11 5.02 1.91
C LEU A 128 12.86 4.53 2.64
N ILE A 129 11.84 4.13 1.89
CA ILE A 129 10.73 3.32 2.41
C ILE A 129 10.71 2.03 1.59
N GLY A 130 11.19 0.94 2.18
CA GLY A 130 11.08 -0.40 1.58
C GLY A 130 9.79 -1.09 1.98
N ALA A 131 9.12 -1.77 1.06
CA ALA A 131 8.00 -2.65 1.37
C ALA A 131 8.34 -4.10 1.06
N THR A 132 7.93 -5.02 1.92
CA THR A 132 8.18 -6.44 1.73
C THR A 132 7.10 -7.31 2.39
N THR A 133 6.83 -8.45 1.79
CA THR A 133 6.02 -9.53 2.39
C THR A 133 6.88 -10.54 3.14
N GLU A 134 8.19 -10.58 2.87
CA GLU A 134 9.13 -11.51 3.46
C GLU A 134 9.81 -10.90 4.70
N ASN A 135 10.36 -11.76 5.57
CA ASN A 135 11.04 -11.29 6.78
C ASN A 135 12.30 -10.47 6.42
N PRO A 136 12.33 -9.17 6.73
CA PRO A 136 13.44 -8.31 6.34
C PRO A 136 14.78 -8.69 6.96
N SER A 137 14.79 -9.41 8.08
CA SER A 137 16.03 -9.86 8.72
C SER A 137 16.81 -10.87 7.88
N PHE A 138 16.16 -11.57 6.95
CA PHE A 138 16.79 -12.53 6.04
C PHE A 138 17.01 -11.96 4.64
N GLU A 139 16.15 -11.06 4.21
CA GLU A 139 16.07 -10.62 2.82
C GLU A 139 16.72 -9.26 2.57
N VAL A 140 16.79 -8.40 3.59
CA VAL A 140 17.44 -7.10 3.49
C VAL A 140 18.86 -7.20 4.04
N ILE A 141 19.85 -6.64 3.31
CA ILE A 141 21.23 -6.68 3.76
C ILE A 141 21.38 -5.98 5.12
N PRO A 142 22.20 -6.51 6.05
CA PRO A 142 22.36 -5.96 7.40
C PRO A 142 22.76 -4.48 7.41
N ALA A 143 23.62 -4.07 6.48
CA ALA A 143 24.06 -2.69 6.36
C ALA A 143 22.90 -1.71 6.05
N LEU A 144 21.94 -2.11 5.24
CA LEU A 144 20.76 -1.29 4.95
C LEU A 144 19.75 -1.37 6.09
N LEU A 145 19.53 -2.57 6.64
CA LEU A 145 18.58 -2.80 7.72
C LEU A 145 18.96 -2.01 8.98
N SER A 146 20.26 -1.90 9.31
CA SER A 146 20.74 -1.12 10.46
C SER A 146 20.47 0.39 10.36
N ARG A 147 20.10 0.89 9.18
CA ARG A 147 19.77 2.29 8.91
C ARG A 147 18.29 2.55 8.74
N CYS A 148 17.49 1.51 8.87
CA CYS A 148 16.03 1.58 8.70
C CYS A 148 15.31 1.14 9.98
N GLN A 149 14.20 1.79 10.28
CA GLN A 149 13.27 1.29 11.28
C GLN A 149 12.34 0.25 10.62
N VAL A 150 12.06 -0.85 11.29
CA VAL A 150 11.15 -1.88 10.77
C VAL A 150 9.78 -1.70 11.42
N TYR A 151 8.75 -1.54 10.59
CA TYR A 151 7.35 -1.47 11.02
C TYR A 151 6.58 -2.65 10.47
N VAL A 152 5.89 -3.33 11.38
CA VAL A 152 5.09 -4.52 11.04
C VAL A 152 3.65 -4.11 10.79
N LEU A 153 3.14 -4.39 9.60
CA LEU A 153 1.73 -4.27 9.28
C LEU A 153 1.05 -5.63 9.52
N ASN A 154 0.03 -5.62 10.35
CA ASN A 154 -0.75 -6.80 10.65
C ASN A 154 -1.71 -7.14 9.50
N ALA A 155 -2.06 -8.42 9.37
CA ALA A 155 -3.14 -8.85 8.50
C ALA A 155 -4.44 -8.13 8.90
N PHE A 156 -5.29 -7.84 7.93
CA PHE A 156 -6.62 -7.31 8.21
C PHE A 156 -7.46 -8.31 9.01
N THR A 157 -8.13 -7.83 10.02
CA THR A 157 -9.18 -8.57 10.72
C THR A 157 -10.44 -8.68 9.87
N LYS A 158 -11.38 -9.53 10.27
CA LYS A 158 -12.70 -9.57 9.63
C LYS A 158 -13.36 -8.19 9.62
N ASP A 159 -13.35 -7.50 10.75
CA ASP A 159 -13.95 -6.19 10.93
C ASP A 159 -13.28 -5.13 10.05
N ASP A 160 -11.96 -5.18 9.88
CA ASP A 160 -11.23 -4.30 8.97
C ASP A 160 -11.67 -4.48 7.50
N LEU A 161 -11.83 -5.74 7.08
CA LEU A 161 -12.23 -6.07 5.72
C LEU A 161 -13.69 -5.66 5.46
N GLU A 162 -14.58 -5.86 6.43
CA GLU A 162 -15.97 -5.37 6.34
C GLU A 162 -16.02 -3.84 6.30
N ALA A 163 -15.24 -3.17 7.15
CA ALA A 163 -15.11 -1.72 7.13
C ALA A 163 -14.62 -1.20 5.77
N LEU A 164 -13.72 -1.94 5.12
CA LEU A 164 -13.23 -1.61 3.77
C LEU A 164 -14.34 -1.69 2.72
N LEU A 165 -15.23 -2.69 2.79
CA LEU A 165 -16.39 -2.82 1.90
C LEU A 165 -17.39 -1.67 2.11
N TYR A 166 -17.73 -1.38 3.36
CA TYR A 166 -18.63 -0.26 3.68
C TYR A 166 -18.06 1.09 3.25
N ARG A 167 -16.76 1.29 3.44
CA ARG A 167 -16.09 2.48 2.95
C ARG A 167 -16.17 2.59 1.44
N ALA A 168 -15.93 1.49 0.71
CA ALA A 168 -16.03 1.47 -0.74
C ALA A 168 -17.41 1.91 -1.22
N MET A 169 -18.48 1.35 -0.63
CA MET A 169 -19.85 1.71 -0.95
C MET A 169 -20.16 3.18 -0.65
N LYS A 170 -19.55 3.74 0.41
CA LYS A 170 -19.80 5.11 0.85
C LYS A 170 -19.00 6.16 0.07
N THR A 171 -17.78 5.84 -0.38
CA THR A 171 -16.84 6.84 -0.93
C THR A 171 -16.66 6.77 -2.43
N ASP A 172 -16.89 5.61 -3.05
CA ASP A 172 -16.73 5.47 -4.49
C ASP A 172 -17.93 6.04 -5.27
N VAL A 173 -17.66 7.03 -6.11
CA VAL A 173 -18.71 7.76 -6.88
C VAL A 173 -19.53 6.82 -7.76
N GLN A 174 -18.94 5.74 -8.28
CA GLN A 174 -19.66 4.78 -9.13
C GLN A 174 -20.56 3.86 -8.31
N LEU A 175 -20.19 3.56 -7.07
CA LEU A 175 -20.96 2.69 -6.18
C LEU A 175 -22.07 3.44 -5.44
N GLN A 176 -21.87 4.71 -5.11
CA GLN A 176 -22.89 5.54 -4.44
C GLN A 176 -24.21 5.63 -5.23
N ASN A 177 -24.14 5.53 -6.55
CA ASN A 177 -25.31 5.59 -7.42
C ASN A 177 -25.98 4.22 -7.63
N LYS A 178 -25.50 3.17 -7.00
CA LYS A 178 -26.05 1.82 -7.09
C LYS A 178 -26.74 1.43 -5.78
N ASN A 179 -27.90 0.76 -5.89
CA ASN A 179 -28.58 0.21 -4.72
C ASN A 179 -27.95 -1.14 -4.34
N ILE A 180 -26.87 -1.08 -3.52
CA ILE A 180 -26.11 -2.27 -3.10
C ILE A 180 -26.55 -2.67 -1.69
N GLN A 181 -26.99 -3.92 -1.54
CA GLN A 181 -27.33 -4.53 -0.26
C GLN A 181 -26.32 -5.64 0.06
N LEU A 182 -25.44 -5.36 1.03
CA LEU A 182 -24.47 -6.33 1.51
C LEU A 182 -25.15 -7.24 2.55
N LYS A 183 -25.73 -8.36 2.10
CA LYS A 183 -26.45 -9.32 2.96
C LYS A 183 -25.51 -10.25 3.71
N GLU A 184 -24.45 -10.71 3.02
CA GLU A 184 -23.49 -11.67 3.53
C GLU A 184 -22.08 -11.30 3.05
N THR A 185 -21.07 -11.52 3.89
CA THR A 185 -19.67 -11.13 3.62
C THR A 185 -18.70 -12.29 3.58
N GLU A 186 -19.06 -13.47 4.14
CA GLU A 186 -18.14 -14.58 4.41
C GLU A 186 -17.43 -15.09 3.15
N ALA A 187 -18.15 -15.19 2.02
CA ALA A 187 -17.53 -15.65 0.77
C ALA A 187 -16.50 -14.63 0.24
N LEU A 188 -16.81 -13.33 0.29
CA LEU A 188 -15.88 -12.27 -0.09
C LEU A 188 -14.62 -12.31 0.77
N LEU A 189 -14.78 -12.39 2.09
CA LEU A 189 -13.68 -12.42 3.04
C LEU A 189 -12.81 -13.65 2.85
N ARG A 190 -13.42 -14.82 2.70
CA ARG A 190 -12.71 -16.08 2.46
C ARG A 190 -11.91 -16.05 1.15
N LEU A 191 -12.52 -15.59 0.07
CA LEU A 191 -11.88 -15.55 -1.26
C LEU A 191 -10.77 -14.51 -1.33
N SER A 192 -10.87 -13.41 -0.56
CA SER A 192 -9.80 -12.41 -0.48
C SER A 192 -8.55 -12.94 0.21
N GLY A 193 -8.70 -13.89 1.14
CA GLY A 193 -7.59 -14.40 1.94
C GLY A 193 -6.92 -13.34 2.82
N GLY A 194 -7.66 -12.29 3.21
CA GLY A 194 -7.13 -11.17 4.00
C GLY A 194 -6.48 -10.06 3.19
N ASP A 195 -6.42 -10.18 1.85
CA ASP A 195 -5.90 -9.14 0.97
C ASP A 195 -7.01 -8.14 0.61
N GLY A 196 -6.88 -6.88 1.09
CA GLY A 196 -7.86 -5.82 0.85
C GLY A 196 -8.02 -5.44 -0.62
N ARG A 197 -6.95 -5.52 -1.43
CA ARG A 197 -7.01 -5.26 -2.88
C ARG A 197 -7.81 -6.35 -3.57
N LYS A 198 -7.54 -7.61 -3.25
CA LYS A 198 -8.27 -8.76 -3.80
C LYS A 198 -9.72 -8.74 -3.38
N LEU A 199 -10.03 -8.35 -2.13
CA LEU A 199 -11.39 -8.16 -1.64
C LEU A 199 -12.17 -7.18 -2.51
N LEU A 200 -11.63 -5.99 -2.72
CA LEU A 200 -12.26 -4.93 -3.51
C LEU A 200 -12.42 -5.32 -4.98
N ASN A 201 -11.45 -6.03 -5.56
CA ASN A 201 -11.55 -6.52 -6.93
C ASN A 201 -12.68 -7.55 -7.08
N ILE A 202 -12.81 -8.49 -6.14
CA ILE A 202 -13.91 -9.46 -6.15
C ILE A 202 -15.25 -8.74 -5.96
N PHE A 203 -15.33 -7.79 -5.05
CA PHE A 203 -16.52 -7.01 -4.78
C PHE A 203 -16.97 -6.23 -6.03
N GLU A 204 -16.04 -5.53 -6.70
CA GLU A 204 -16.30 -4.81 -7.94
C GLU A 204 -16.78 -5.75 -9.07
N LEU A 205 -16.15 -6.94 -9.19
CA LEU A 205 -16.56 -7.95 -10.16
C LEU A 205 -18.01 -8.40 -9.95
N VAL A 206 -18.40 -8.70 -8.71
CA VAL A 206 -19.77 -9.14 -8.38
C VAL A 206 -20.78 -8.04 -8.69
N ILE A 207 -20.47 -6.79 -8.37
CA ILE A 207 -21.33 -5.63 -8.66
C ILE A 207 -21.52 -5.44 -10.16
N ASN A 208 -20.42 -5.50 -10.93
CA ASN A 208 -20.46 -5.27 -12.36
C ASN A 208 -21.10 -6.42 -13.16
N ALA A 209 -21.08 -7.64 -12.63
CA ALA A 209 -21.70 -8.80 -13.22
C ALA A 209 -23.21 -8.92 -12.88
N THR A 210 -23.75 -8.02 -12.08
CA THR A 210 -25.15 -8.04 -11.66
C THR A 210 -25.95 -7.01 -12.44
N GLU A 211 -26.87 -7.47 -13.28
CA GLU A 211 -27.80 -6.64 -14.06
C GLU A 211 -29.14 -6.50 -13.33
N SER A 212 -29.18 -5.77 -12.22
CA SER A 212 -30.45 -5.50 -11.52
C SER A 212 -30.39 -4.14 -10.83
N ASP A 213 -31.56 -3.51 -10.64
CA ASP A 213 -31.67 -2.22 -9.95
C ASP A 213 -31.24 -2.31 -8.48
N THR A 214 -31.43 -3.48 -7.85
CA THR A 214 -30.95 -3.77 -6.51
C THR A 214 -29.92 -4.90 -6.57
N ILE A 215 -28.71 -4.60 -6.14
CA ILE A 215 -27.58 -5.54 -6.15
C ILE A 215 -27.49 -6.17 -4.76
N GLU A 216 -28.07 -7.35 -4.59
CA GLU A 216 -27.90 -8.11 -3.36
C GLU A 216 -26.61 -8.93 -3.42
N ILE A 217 -25.73 -8.76 -2.42
CA ILE A 217 -24.49 -9.51 -2.27
C ILE A 217 -24.74 -10.63 -1.27
N THR A 218 -24.77 -11.86 -1.75
CA THR A 218 -24.89 -13.08 -0.96
C THR A 218 -23.71 -14.01 -1.21
N ASN A 219 -23.43 -14.91 -0.28
CA ASN A 219 -22.34 -15.86 -0.41
C ASN A 219 -22.48 -16.74 -1.65
N GLU A 220 -23.70 -17.18 -1.95
CA GLU A 220 -24.00 -18.01 -3.12
C GLU A 220 -23.66 -17.25 -4.41
N LYS A 221 -24.13 -15.99 -4.54
CA LYS A 221 -23.89 -15.17 -5.72
C LYS A 221 -22.42 -14.88 -5.93
N VAL A 222 -21.68 -14.57 -4.86
CA VAL A 222 -20.24 -14.34 -4.92
C VAL A 222 -19.54 -15.60 -5.44
N MET A 223 -19.86 -16.77 -4.91
CA MET A 223 -19.26 -18.03 -5.33
C MET A 223 -19.54 -18.37 -6.79
N GLN A 224 -20.79 -18.19 -7.24
CA GLN A 224 -21.17 -18.45 -8.63
C GLN A 224 -20.43 -17.55 -9.61
N LEU A 225 -20.33 -16.24 -9.32
CA LEU A 225 -19.70 -15.27 -10.22
C LEU A 225 -18.19 -15.41 -10.27
N VAL A 226 -17.55 -15.69 -9.12
CA VAL A 226 -16.09 -15.89 -9.09
C VAL A 226 -15.71 -17.19 -9.81
N GLN A 227 -16.45 -18.29 -9.62
CA GLN A 227 -16.18 -19.54 -10.32
C GLN A 227 -16.29 -19.41 -11.84
N LYS A 228 -17.33 -18.73 -12.34
CA LYS A 228 -17.49 -18.47 -13.78
C LYS A 228 -16.32 -17.70 -14.40
N ASN A 229 -15.69 -16.79 -13.65
CA ASN A 229 -14.57 -15.98 -14.12
C ASN A 229 -13.19 -16.63 -13.90
N THR A 230 -13.12 -17.74 -13.14
CA THR A 230 -11.84 -18.47 -12.91
C THR A 230 -11.64 -19.60 -13.94
N VAL A 231 -12.65 -19.95 -14.73
CA VAL A 231 -12.63 -21.01 -15.76
C VAL A 231 -12.26 -20.44 -17.15
N LEU A 232 -11.90 -19.19 -17.25
CA LEU A 232 -11.32 -18.55 -18.45
C LEU A 232 -9.85 -18.24 -18.15
#